data_16b95f465f143ee04f92eea76a0017c6
#
_entry.id   16b95f465f143ee04f92eea76a0017c6
#
_cell.length_a   1.000
_cell.length_b   1.000
_cell.length_c   1.000
_cell.angle_alpha   90.00
_cell.angle_beta   90.00
_cell.angle_gamma   90.00
#
_symmetry.space_group_name_H-M   'P 1'
#
loop_
_entity.id
_entity.type
_entity.pdbx_description
1 polymer ?
#
loop_
_entity_poly.entity_id
_entity_poly.type
_entity_poly.pdbx_seq_one_letter_code
_entity_poly.pdbx_strand_id
1 'polypeptide(L)'
;MRQNRTVVLLGLTGITLLAWTYTVHLAGNMGGMNMAMPQTQDWGAMELVLLFVMWAFMMVAMMVPSASRMVLMYTVTLQRREQRQGGLVQPGLFVLGYLAIWTGFSLLATLAQWGLHAAALLSPMAVSTSPMLDGVLLTAAGAFQWSPLKHACLRRCRSPLGFLMTEWREGPRGAFIMGFRHGVFCVGCCWALMALLFVTGVMNLLWISAIAGFVLVEKVIPAGEYVARLAGLLLIGLGILMVADSINA
;
A
#
# COMPACT_ATOMS: atom_id res chain seq x y z
N MET A 1 23.02 -7.76 -19.57
CA MET A 1 22.28 -8.18 -18.36
C MET A 1 22.38 -7.18 -17.19
N ARG A 2 23.59 -6.75 -16.79
CA ARG A 2 23.74 -5.78 -15.68
C ARG A 2 23.07 -4.43 -15.95
N GLN A 3 23.18 -3.88 -17.16
CA GLN A 3 22.71 -2.53 -17.50
C GLN A 3 21.19 -2.36 -17.32
N ASN A 4 20.36 -3.25 -17.86
CA ASN A 4 18.90 -3.12 -17.73
C ASN A 4 18.43 -3.27 -16.27
N ARG A 5 19.08 -4.17 -15.49
CA ARG A 5 18.81 -4.32 -14.07
C ARG A 5 19.10 -3.02 -13.31
N THR A 6 20.22 -2.38 -13.62
CA THR A 6 20.61 -1.11 -13.00
C THR A 6 19.61 0.00 -13.36
N VAL A 7 19.21 0.10 -14.63
CA VAL A 7 18.23 1.11 -15.09
C VAL A 7 16.88 0.91 -14.38
N VAL A 8 16.38 -0.34 -14.28
CA VAL A 8 15.13 -0.65 -13.58
C VAL A 8 15.26 -0.29 -12.09
N LEU A 9 16.37 -0.63 -11.43
CA LEU A 9 16.61 -0.26 -10.04
C LEU A 9 16.61 1.25 -9.85
N LEU A 10 17.33 2.00 -10.68
CA LEU A 10 17.36 3.46 -10.62
C LEU A 10 15.98 4.06 -10.86
N GLY A 11 15.21 3.53 -11.81
CA GLY A 11 13.83 3.95 -12.05
C GLY A 11 12.91 3.73 -10.86
N LEU A 12 12.93 2.53 -10.26
CA LEU A 12 12.13 2.21 -9.07
C LEU A 12 12.54 3.07 -7.87
N THR A 13 13.86 3.26 -7.66
CA THR A 13 14.38 4.12 -6.60
C THR A 13 13.96 5.57 -6.83
N GLY A 14 14.08 6.08 -8.06
CA GLY A 14 13.68 7.44 -8.41
C GLY A 14 12.18 7.69 -8.16
N ILE A 15 11.32 6.78 -8.62
CA ILE A 15 9.87 6.86 -8.39
C ILE A 15 9.57 6.84 -6.88
N THR A 16 10.22 5.96 -6.13
CA THR A 16 10.05 5.85 -4.68
C THR A 16 10.47 7.13 -3.97
N LEU A 17 11.65 7.68 -4.29
CA LEU A 17 12.15 8.91 -3.70
C LEU A 17 11.25 10.10 -4.01
N LEU A 18 10.80 10.25 -5.26
CA LEU A 18 9.88 11.32 -5.66
C LEU A 18 8.54 11.20 -4.90
N ALA A 19 7.99 9.99 -4.79
CA ALA A 19 6.76 9.76 -4.06
C ALA A 19 6.91 10.06 -2.56
N TRP A 20 8.01 9.65 -1.93
CA TRP A 20 8.29 9.99 -0.53
C TRP A 20 8.51 11.48 -0.32
N THR A 21 9.28 12.15 -1.20
CA THR A 21 9.50 13.61 -1.13
C THR A 21 8.17 14.37 -1.19
N TYR A 22 7.29 13.97 -2.12
CA TYR A 22 5.95 14.55 -2.22
C TYR A 22 5.13 14.31 -0.94
N THR A 23 5.12 13.07 -0.42
CA THR A 23 4.37 12.71 0.79
C THR A 23 4.86 13.49 2.02
N VAL A 24 6.18 13.61 2.19
CA VAL A 24 6.80 14.38 3.29
C VAL A 24 6.48 15.88 3.17
N HIS A 25 6.60 16.44 1.95
CA HIS A 25 6.26 17.84 1.70
C HIS A 25 4.80 18.13 2.01
N LEU A 26 3.89 17.26 1.57
CA LEU A 26 2.46 17.41 1.81
C LEU A 26 2.12 17.32 3.30
N ALA A 27 2.67 16.33 4.00
CA ALA A 27 2.46 16.17 5.43
C ALA A 27 3.00 17.35 6.25
N GLY A 28 4.15 17.91 5.86
CA GLY A 28 4.72 19.12 6.48
C GLY A 28 3.82 20.36 6.30
N ASN A 29 3.24 20.53 5.11
CA ASN A 29 2.35 21.66 4.83
C ASN A 29 1.00 21.53 5.58
N MET A 30 0.47 20.32 5.72
CA MET A 30 -0.76 20.09 6.50
C MET A 30 -0.57 20.38 7.99
N GLY A 31 0.61 20.12 8.55
CA GLY A 31 0.94 20.50 9.93
C GLY A 31 0.91 22.02 10.18
N GLY A 32 1.20 22.85 9.17
CA GLY A 32 1.15 24.31 9.26
C GLY A 32 -0.25 24.91 9.02
N MET A 33 -1.14 24.21 8.31
CA MET A 33 -2.50 24.69 7.99
C MET A 33 -3.54 24.41 9.10
N ASN A 34 -3.15 23.83 10.21
CA ASN A 34 -4.03 23.34 11.28
C ASN A 34 -4.86 24.39 12.03
N MET A 35 -4.73 25.67 11.74
CA MET A 35 -5.45 26.74 12.46
C MET A 35 -6.55 27.43 11.64
N ALA A 36 -6.80 27.06 10.40
CA ALA A 36 -7.65 27.87 9.52
C ALA A 36 -8.73 27.11 8.73
N MET A 37 -8.96 25.80 8.91
CA MET A 37 -10.01 25.12 8.15
C MET A 37 -11.33 25.06 8.92
N PRO A 38 -12.43 25.59 8.35
CA PRO A 38 -13.78 25.41 8.89
C PRO A 38 -14.16 23.93 8.88
N GLN A 39 -14.78 23.45 9.95
CA GLN A 39 -15.18 22.04 10.14
C GLN A 39 -16.33 21.57 9.21
N THR A 40 -16.87 22.45 8.39
CA THR A 40 -18.02 22.18 7.51
C THR A 40 -17.74 22.71 6.11
N GLN A 41 -16.78 22.13 5.41
CA GLN A 41 -16.59 22.46 4.01
C GLN A 41 -17.18 21.33 3.15
N ASP A 42 -18.16 21.67 2.33
CA ASP A 42 -18.65 20.76 1.29
C ASP A 42 -17.48 20.42 0.36
N TRP A 43 -17.16 19.14 0.27
CA TRP A 43 -16.05 18.66 -0.55
C TRP A 43 -16.44 18.78 -2.03
N GLY A 44 -15.83 19.72 -2.72
CA GLY A 44 -15.96 19.87 -4.16
C GLY A 44 -15.16 18.82 -4.94
N ALA A 45 -15.32 18.81 -6.25
CA ALA A 45 -14.59 17.87 -7.11
C ALA A 45 -13.07 18.05 -7.04
N MET A 46 -12.58 19.28 -6.81
CA MET A 46 -11.15 19.58 -6.72
C MET A 46 -10.54 18.93 -5.48
N GLU A 47 -11.21 19.01 -4.34
CA GLU A 47 -10.76 18.41 -3.08
C GLU A 47 -10.66 16.88 -3.20
N LEU A 48 -11.66 16.26 -3.86
CA LEU A 48 -11.63 14.81 -4.12
C LEU A 48 -10.46 14.40 -5.03
N VAL A 49 -10.17 15.20 -6.06
CA VAL A 49 -9.02 14.95 -6.95
C VAL A 49 -7.70 15.09 -6.18
N LEU A 50 -7.54 16.14 -5.38
CA LEU A 50 -6.33 16.33 -4.56
C LEU A 50 -6.15 15.19 -3.55
N LEU A 51 -7.24 14.76 -2.91
CA LEU A 51 -7.24 13.64 -1.99
C LEU A 51 -6.84 12.34 -2.69
N PHE A 52 -7.38 12.08 -3.87
CA PHE A 52 -7.01 10.93 -4.69
C PHE A 52 -5.52 10.95 -5.07
N VAL A 53 -5.01 12.08 -5.51
CA VAL A 53 -3.59 12.26 -5.85
C VAL A 53 -2.71 11.99 -4.63
N MET A 54 -3.09 12.51 -3.46
CA MET A 54 -2.42 12.25 -2.19
C MET A 54 -2.33 10.74 -1.90
N TRP A 55 -3.47 10.02 -1.95
CA TRP A 55 -3.52 8.58 -1.74
C TRP A 55 -2.67 7.83 -2.77
N ALA A 56 -2.73 8.22 -4.04
CA ALA A 56 -1.97 7.57 -5.10
C ALA A 56 -0.46 7.68 -4.88
N PHE A 57 0.06 8.87 -4.57
CA PHE A 57 1.48 9.05 -4.27
C PHE A 57 1.91 8.32 -3.01
N MET A 58 1.11 8.36 -1.95
CA MET A 58 1.38 7.63 -0.71
C MET A 58 1.45 6.12 -0.95
N MET A 59 0.51 5.55 -1.71
CA MET A 59 0.55 4.12 -2.07
C MET A 59 1.77 3.76 -2.92
N VAL A 60 2.18 4.61 -3.87
CA VAL A 60 3.41 4.44 -4.63
C VAL A 60 4.63 4.43 -3.70
N ALA A 61 4.73 5.42 -2.79
CA ALA A 61 5.83 5.53 -1.84
C ALA A 61 5.99 4.28 -0.96
N MET A 62 4.88 3.74 -0.46
CA MET A 62 4.88 2.58 0.45
C MET A 62 5.08 1.26 -0.29
N MET A 63 4.51 1.10 -1.48
CA MET A 63 4.35 -0.22 -2.11
C MET A 63 5.36 -0.53 -3.21
N VAL A 64 5.92 0.46 -3.91
CA VAL A 64 6.95 0.23 -4.94
C VAL A 64 8.20 -0.43 -4.36
N PRO A 65 8.71 -0.04 -3.17
CA PRO A 65 9.85 -0.74 -2.56
C PRO A 65 9.59 -2.23 -2.35
N SER A 66 8.38 -2.58 -1.92
CA SER A 66 8.01 -3.98 -1.66
C SER A 66 7.87 -4.83 -2.93
N ALA A 67 7.58 -4.21 -4.08
CA ALA A 67 7.46 -4.86 -5.38
C ALA A 67 8.81 -5.00 -6.12
N SER A 68 9.84 -4.27 -5.70
CA SER A 68 11.12 -4.19 -6.39
C SER A 68 11.75 -5.56 -6.67
N ARG A 69 11.69 -6.49 -5.71
CA ARG A 69 12.20 -7.86 -5.87
C ARG A 69 11.52 -8.61 -7.01
N MET A 70 10.20 -8.45 -7.15
CA MET A 70 9.42 -9.08 -8.23
C MET A 70 9.79 -8.49 -9.59
N VAL A 71 9.83 -7.16 -9.70
CA VAL A 71 10.17 -6.46 -10.95
C VAL A 71 11.57 -6.81 -11.41
N LEU A 72 12.53 -6.88 -10.49
CA LEU A 72 13.91 -7.28 -10.80
C LEU A 72 14.01 -8.73 -11.27
N MET A 73 13.31 -9.66 -10.58
CA MET A 73 13.29 -11.06 -10.98
C MET A 73 12.62 -11.22 -12.35
N TYR A 74 11.52 -10.52 -12.61
CA TYR A 74 10.88 -10.46 -13.92
C TYR A 74 11.86 -10.00 -15.01
N THR A 75 12.57 -8.89 -14.76
CA THR A 75 13.56 -8.33 -15.71
C THR A 75 14.66 -9.34 -16.03
N VAL A 76 15.20 -10.01 -15.01
CA VAL A 76 16.25 -11.03 -15.20
C VAL A 76 15.74 -12.24 -15.98
N THR A 77 14.54 -12.72 -15.66
CA THR A 77 13.93 -13.88 -16.33
C THR A 77 13.61 -13.55 -17.80
N LEU A 78 13.08 -12.36 -18.07
CA LEU A 78 12.82 -11.87 -19.41
C LEU A 78 14.09 -11.85 -20.26
N GLN A 79 15.19 -11.29 -19.74
CA GLN A 79 16.46 -11.22 -20.45
C GLN A 79 17.07 -12.59 -20.76
N ARG A 80 16.83 -13.60 -19.91
CA ARG A 80 17.27 -14.97 -20.15
C ARG A 80 16.45 -15.66 -21.23
N ARG A 81 15.15 -15.39 -21.31
CA ARG A 81 14.24 -16.01 -22.30
C ARG A 81 14.34 -15.38 -23.70
N GLU A 82 14.44 -14.07 -23.77
CA GLU A 82 14.43 -13.32 -25.05
C GLU A 82 15.84 -13.09 -25.64
N GLN A 83 16.84 -13.81 -25.21
CA GLN A 83 18.22 -13.81 -25.79
C GLN A 83 18.70 -12.41 -26.21
N ARG A 84 18.66 -11.41 -25.31
CA ARG A 84 19.12 -10.00 -25.51
C ARG A 84 18.16 -9.00 -26.15
N GLN A 85 16.99 -9.37 -26.66
CA GLN A 85 16.07 -8.40 -27.26
C GLN A 85 15.09 -7.75 -26.25
N GLY A 86 15.07 -8.22 -24.98
CA GLY A 86 14.22 -7.67 -23.94
C GLY A 86 14.59 -6.23 -23.58
N GLY A 87 13.88 -5.27 -24.18
CA GLY A 87 14.00 -3.85 -23.85
C GLY A 87 13.45 -3.53 -22.46
N LEU A 88 13.51 -2.25 -22.06
CA LEU A 88 12.94 -1.75 -20.81
C LEU A 88 11.41 -1.61 -20.82
N VAL A 89 10.79 -1.76 -22.01
CA VAL A 89 9.34 -1.57 -22.19
C VAL A 89 8.52 -2.58 -21.37
N GLN A 90 8.87 -3.86 -21.41
CA GLN A 90 8.10 -4.88 -20.71
C GLN A 90 8.21 -4.76 -19.17
N PRO A 91 9.39 -4.54 -18.55
CA PRO A 91 9.48 -4.20 -17.13
C PRO A 91 8.67 -2.97 -16.75
N GLY A 92 8.68 -1.93 -17.60
CA GLY A 92 7.86 -0.73 -17.41
C GLY A 92 6.37 -1.03 -17.41
N LEU A 93 5.91 -1.84 -18.38
CA LEU A 93 4.50 -2.28 -18.44
C LEU A 93 4.09 -3.15 -17.25
N PHE A 94 5.00 -3.97 -16.74
CA PHE A 94 4.75 -4.73 -15.50
C PHE A 94 4.52 -3.77 -14.33
N VAL A 95 5.37 -2.77 -14.15
CA VAL A 95 5.21 -1.74 -13.11
C VAL A 95 3.91 -0.97 -13.31
N LEU A 96 3.57 -0.62 -14.55
CA LEU A 96 2.33 0.08 -14.87
C LEU A 96 1.09 -0.73 -14.49
N GLY A 97 1.06 -2.04 -14.80
CA GLY A 97 -0.02 -2.94 -14.38
C GLY A 97 -0.15 -3.04 -12.85
N TYR A 98 0.97 -3.09 -12.14
CA TYR A 98 1.01 -3.06 -10.68
C TYR A 98 0.45 -1.75 -10.11
N LEU A 99 0.89 -0.62 -10.65
CA LEU A 99 0.42 0.70 -10.23
C LEU A 99 -1.06 0.93 -10.55
N ALA A 100 -1.60 0.36 -11.64
CA ALA A 100 -3.02 0.46 -11.97
C ALA A 100 -3.91 -0.09 -10.85
N ILE A 101 -3.53 -1.21 -10.22
CA ILE A 101 -4.25 -1.77 -9.07
C ILE A 101 -4.15 -0.86 -7.84
N TRP A 102 -2.97 -0.31 -7.55
CA TRP A 102 -2.80 0.61 -6.43
C TRP A 102 -3.51 1.94 -6.65
N THR A 103 -3.60 2.41 -7.88
CA THR A 103 -4.44 3.56 -8.26
C THR A 103 -5.93 3.28 -8.01
N GLY A 104 -6.41 2.07 -8.38
CA GLY A 104 -7.77 1.64 -8.04
C GLY A 104 -8.01 1.58 -6.53
N PHE A 105 -7.06 1.04 -5.76
CA PHE A 105 -7.13 1.06 -4.29
C PHE A 105 -7.16 2.49 -3.73
N SER A 106 -6.34 3.40 -4.28
CA SER A 106 -6.31 4.81 -3.88
C SER A 106 -7.66 5.49 -4.11
N LEU A 107 -8.35 5.16 -5.20
CA LEU A 107 -9.70 5.65 -5.46
C LEU A 107 -10.69 5.16 -4.37
N LEU A 108 -10.65 3.87 -4.04
CA LEU A 108 -11.49 3.32 -2.96
C LEU A 108 -11.18 3.95 -1.61
N ALA A 109 -9.91 4.18 -1.30
CA ALA A 109 -9.48 4.85 -0.06
C ALA A 109 -9.95 6.31 -0.01
N THR A 110 -9.92 7.03 -1.14
CA THR A 110 -10.46 8.38 -1.27
C THR A 110 -11.96 8.40 -0.98
N LEU A 111 -12.72 7.48 -1.59
CA LEU A 111 -14.16 7.38 -1.37
C LEU A 111 -14.49 6.99 0.08
N ALA A 112 -13.71 6.08 0.66
CA ALA A 112 -13.86 5.71 2.07
C ALA A 112 -13.59 6.90 3.00
N GLN A 113 -12.52 7.66 2.75
CA GLN A 113 -12.20 8.86 3.53
C GLN A 113 -13.28 9.92 3.41
N TRP A 114 -13.78 10.16 2.21
CA TRP A 114 -14.90 11.08 1.99
C TRP A 114 -16.16 10.64 2.75
N GLY A 115 -16.53 9.35 2.66
CA GLY A 115 -17.69 8.81 3.37
C GLY A 115 -17.55 8.88 4.89
N LEU A 116 -16.39 8.55 5.44
CA LEU A 116 -16.10 8.65 6.88
C LEU A 116 -16.12 10.10 7.36
N HIS A 117 -15.65 11.04 6.53
CA HIS A 117 -15.72 12.46 6.85
C HIS A 117 -17.17 12.98 6.83
N ALA A 118 -17.96 12.59 5.83
CA ALA A 118 -19.39 12.92 5.74
C ALA A 118 -20.20 12.34 6.92
N ALA A 119 -19.77 11.21 7.48
CA ALA A 119 -20.34 10.60 8.69
C ALA A 119 -19.81 11.23 9.99
N ALA A 120 -19.00 12.29 9.94
CA ALA A 120 -18.34 12.94 11.08
C ALA A 120 -17.46 11.98 11.93
N LEU A 121 -16.99 10.89 11.35
CA LEU A 121 -16.13 9.90 12.00
C LEU A 121 -14.64 10.21 11.86
N LEU A 122 -14.27 11.22 11.05
CA LEU A 122 -12.90 11.70 10.89
C LEU A 122 -12.79 13.18 11.27
N SER A 123 -11.69 13.50 11.96
CA SER A 123 -11.26 14.88 12.19
C SER A 123 -10.79 15.53 10.88
N PRO A 124 -10.64 16.87 10.83
CA PRO A 124 -10.06 17.56 9.66
C PRO A 124 -8.68 17.03 9.26
N MET A 125 -7.93 16.43 10.19
CA MET A 125 -6.63 15.79 9.95
C MET A 125 -6.73 14.33 9.49
N ALA A 126 -7.92 13.87 9.12
CA ALA A 126 -8.19 12.47 8.75
C ALA A 126 -7.74 11.44 9.80
N VAL A 127 -7.86 11.80 11.07
CA VAL A 127 -7.73 10.89 12.23
C VAL A 127 -9.13 10.53 12.68
N SER A 128 -9.38 9.26 12.98
CA SER A 128 -10.66 8.83 13.54
C SER A 128 -10.98 9.58 14.85
N THR A 129 -12.24 9.97 15.00
CA THR A 129 -12.76 10.61 16.20
C THR A 129 -13.54 9.63 17.09
N SER A 130 -13.68 8.38 16.65
CA SER A 130 -14.45 7.36 17.34
C SER A 130 -13.56 6.22 17.84
N PRO A 131 -13.30 6.11 19.16
CA PRO A 131 -12.56 4.98 19.73
C PRO A 131 -13.17 3.63 19.39
N MET A 132 -14.50 3.56 19.23
CA MET A 132 -15.19 2.35 18.79
C MET A 132 -14.79 1.96 17.38
N LEU A 133 -14.73 2.91 16.42
CA LEU A 133 -14.28 2.66 15.07
C LEU A 133 -12.83 2.20 15.03
N ASP A 134 -11.97 2.85 15.81
CA ASP A 134 -10.55 2.50 15.92
C ASP A 134 -10.36 1.08 16.44
N GLY A 135 -11.04 0.72 17.50
CA GLY A 135 -11.00 -0.62 18.07
C GLY A 135 -11.51 -1.69 17.09
N VAL A 136 -12.57 -1.40 16.34
CA VAL A 136 -13.09 -2.31 15.30
C VAL A 136 -12.09 -2.47 14.16
N LEU A 137 -11.49 -1.37 13.65
CA LEU A 137 -10.50 -1.43 12.59
C LEU A 137 -9.24 -2.18 13.01
N LEU A 138 -8.73 -1.94 14.21
CA LEU A 138 -7.59 -2.65 14.77
C LEU A 138 -7.87 -4.15 14.91
N THR A 139 -9.02 -4.51 15.48
CA THR A 139 -9.43 -5.91 15.66
C THR A 139 -9.60 -6.60 14.31
N ALA A 140 -10.27 -5.96 13.35
CA ALA A 140 -10.47 -6.50 12.00
C ALA A 140 -9.14 -6.67 11.25
N ALA A 141 -8.25 -5.68 11.30
CA ALA A 141 -6.92 -5.77 10.70
C ALA A 141 -6.07 -6.86 11.37
N GLY A 142 -6.14 -6.98 12.68
CA GLY A 142 -5.48 -8.05 13.43
C GLY A 142 -6.01 -9.44 13.09
N ALA A 143 -7.32 -9.63 13.01
CA ALA A 143 -7.95 -10.87 12.59
C ALA A 143 -7.59 -11.23 11.14
N PHE A 144 -7.52 -10.23 10.27
CA PHE A 144 -7.08 -10.43 8.88
C PHE A 144 -5.65 -10.96 8.77
N GLN A 145 -4.74 -10.64 9.72
CA GLN A 145 -3.38 -11.20 9.75
C GLN A 145 -3.35 -12.72 9.86
N TRP A 146 -4.41 -13.33 10.41
CA TRP A 146 -4.56 -14.79 10.54
C TRP A 146 -5.36 -15.42 9.39
N SER A 147 -5.92 -14.61 8.49
CA SER A 147 -6.79 -15.12 7.46
C SER A 147 -6.04 -15.97 6.43
N PRO A 148 -6.65 -17.07 5.93
CA PRO A 148 -6.07 -17.88 4.86
C PRO A 148 -5.91 -17.08 3.56
N LEU A 149 -6.77 -16.10 3.33
CA LEU A 149 -6.70 -15.21 2.18
C LEU A 149 -5.41 -14.39 2.19
N LYS A 150 -5.08 -13.74 3.32
CA LYS A 150 -3.81 -13.03 3.46
C LYS A 150 -2.63 -13.94 3.20
N HIS A 151 -2.60 -15.12 3.80
CA HIS A 151 -1.50 -16.07 3.64
C HIS A 151 -1.35 -16.55 2.18
N ALA A 152 -2.45 -16.81 1.48
CA ALA A 152 -2.42 -17.19 0.07
C ALA A 152 -1.85 -16.07 -0.81
N CYS A 153 -2.29 -14.82 -0.61
CA CYS A 153 -1.79 -13.65 -1.33
C CYS A 153 -0.31 -13.36 -0.99
N LEU A 154 0.04 -13.39 0.30
CA LEU A 154 1.40 -13.12 0.76
C LEU A 154 2.42 -14.12 0.19
N ARG A 155 2.09 -15.41 0.14
CA ARG A 155 2.95 -16.44 -0.48
C ARG A 155 3.27 -16.12 -1.94
N ARG A 156 2.32 -15.61 -2.72
CA ARG A 156 2.54 -15.18 -4.11
C ARG A 156 3.47 -13.96 -4.19
N CYS A 157 3.34 -13.01 -3.27
CA CYS A 157 4.21 -11.84 -3.20
C CYS A 157 5.64 -12.19 -2.75
N ARG A 158 5.80 -13.19 -1.86
CA ARG A 158 7.10 -13.62 -1.31
C ARG A 158 7.89 -14.53 -2.22
N SER A 159 7.25 -15.20 -3.18
CA SER A 159 7.90 -16.14 -4.11
C SER A 159 7.87 -15.61 -5.55
N PRO A 160 8.77 -14.67 -5.92
CA PRO A 160 8.81 -14.13 -7.27
C PRO A 160 8.98 -15.21 -8.34
N LEU A 161 9.86 -16.19 -8.08
CA LEU A 161 10.08 -17.28 -9.02
C LEU A 161 8.81 -18.15 -9.18
N GLY A 162 8.17 -18.53 -8.08
CA GLY A 162 6.93 -19.30 -8.11
C GLY A 162 5.81 -18.56 -8.85
N PHE A 163 5.67 -17.25 -8.63
CA PHE A 163 4.72 -16.42 -9.37
C PHE A 163 5.03 -16.42 -10.87
N LEU A 164 6.29 -16.19 -11.26
CA LEU A 164 6.68 -16.14 -12.66
C LEU A 164 6.53 -17.50 -13.37
N MET A 165 6.76 -18.60 -12.68
CA MET A 165 6.57 -19.95 -13.25
C MET A 165 5.10 -20.28 -13.52
N THR A 166 4.18 -19.78 -12.71
CA THR A 166 2.74 -20.09 -12.83
C THR A 166 1.97 -19.07 -13.67
N GLU A 167 2.43 -17.82 -13.73
CA GLU A 167 1.69 -16.71 -14.32
C GLU A 167 2.37 -16.14 -15.58
N TRP A 168 3.43 -16.80 -16.08
CA TRP A 168 4.20 -16.28 -17.21
C TRP A 168 3.33 -16.05 -18.43
N ARG A 169 3.42 -14.86 -18.98
CA ARG A 169 2.77 -14.44 -20.23
C ARG A 169 3.77 -13.69 -21.08
N GLU A 170 3.79 -13.99 -22.38
CA GLU A 170 4.70 -13.37 -23.31
C GLU A 170 4.19 -12.02 -23.84
N GLY A 171 5.14 -11.20 -24.27
CA GLY A 171 4.87 -9.93 -24.91
C GLY A 171 4.42 -8.80 -23.99
N PRO A 172 4.24 -7.58 -24.54
CA PRO A 172 3.92 -6.37 -23.77
C PRO A 172 2.61 -6.46 -22.99
N ARG A 173 1.55 -7.04 -23.60
CA ARG A 173 0.26 -7.26 -22.91
C ARG A 173 0.40 -8.26 -21.77
N GLY A 174 1.20 -9.30 -21.97
CA GLY A 174 1.50 -10.28 -20.93
C GLY A 174 2.20 -9.65 -19.73
N ALA A 175 3.17 -8.77 -19.95
CA ALA A 175 3.87 -8.01 -18.92
C ALA A 175 2.91 -7.18 -18.08
N PHE A 176 2.01 -6.41 -18.71
CA PHE A 176 1.01 -5.62 -18.01
C PHE A 176 0.07 -6.49 -17.15
N ILE A 177 -0.46 -7.60 -17.73
CA ILE A 177 -1.36 -8.50 -17.00
C ILE A 177 -0.67 -9.16 -15.81
N MET A 178 0.60 -9.55 -15.94
CA MET A 178 1.38 -10.11 -14.83
C MET A 178 1.58 -9.07 -13.72
N GLY A 179 1.92 -7.83 -14.08
CA GLY A 179 2.02 -6.73 -13.13
C GLY A 179 0.69 -6.46 -12.41
N PHE A 180 -0.41 -6.42 -13.16
CA PHE A 180 -1.76 -6.25 -12.62
C PHE A 180 -2.13 -7.37 -11.62
N ARG A 181 -1.90 -8.64 -11.99
CA ARG A 181 -2.15 -9.79 -11.09
C ARG A 181 -1.28 -9.73 -9.84
N HIS A 182 -0.01 -9.34 -9.99
CA HIS A 182 0.86 -9.14 -8.84
C HIS A 182 0.34 -8.02 -7.92
N GLY A 183 -0.19 -6.93 -8.49
CA GLY A 183 -0.86 -5.86 -7.77
C GLY A 183 -2.06 -6.37 -6.97
N VAL A 184 -2.92 -7.21 -7.57
CA VAL A 184 -4.07 -7.84 -6.88
C VAL A 184 -3.61 -8.65 -5.66
N PHE A 185 -2.60 -9.50 -5.80
CA PHE A 185 -2.05 -10.25 -4.65
C PHE A 185 -1.44 -9.33 -3.60
N CYS A 186 -0.80 -8.24 -4.03
CA CYS A 186 -0.19 -7.27 -3.13
C CYS A 186 -1.25 -6.53 -2.31
N VAL A 187 -2.30 -6.00 -2.93
CA VAL A 187 -3.44 -5.41 -2.22
C VAL A 187 -4.09 -6.46 -1.33
N GLY A 188 -4.36 -7.65 -1.86
CA GLY A 188 -4.98 -8.74 -1.11
C GLY A 188 -4.22 -9.15 0.16
N CYS A 189 -2.90 -8.95 0.24
CA CYS A 189 -2.15 -9.29 1.45
C CYS A 189 -2.03 -8.14 2.46
N CYS A 190 -2.21 -6.87 2.07
CA CYS A 190 -1.91 -5.73 2.96
C CYS A 190 -2.99 -4.64 3.02
N TRP A 191 -4.13 -4.76 2.33
CA TRP A 191 -5.18 -3.73 2.33
C TRP A 191 -5.67 -3.36 3.74
N ALA A 192 -5.80 -4.35 4.63
CA ALA A 192 -6.26 -4.11 6.00
C ALA A 192 -5.24 -3.29 6.83
N LEU A 193 -3.93 -3.46 6.56
CA LEU A 193 -2.90 -2.62 7.16
C LEU A 193 -2.97 -1.18 6.65
N MET A 194 -3.33 -0.99 5.37
CA MET A 194 -3.55 0.35 4.82
C MET A 194 -4.77 1.04 5.44
N ALA A 195 -5.81 0.27 5.82
CA ALA A 195 -6.96 0.80 6.52
C ALA A 195 -6.62 1.35 7.93
N LEU A 196 -5.54 0.86 8.57
CA LEU A 196 -5.08 1.40 9.86
C LEU A 196 -4.59 2.85 9.78
N LEU A 197 -4.31 3.37 8.59
CA LEU A 197 -3.99 4.78 8.41
C LEU A 197 -5.14 5.70 8.83
N PHE A 198 -6.39 5.23 8.80
CA PHE A 198 -7.54 5.99 9.31
C PHE A 198 -7.55 6.08 10.84
N VAL A 199 -7.01 5.10 11.54
CA VAL A 199 -6.87 5.11 13.00
C VAL A 199 -5.76 6.05 13.46
N THR A 200 -4.62 5.98 12.76
CA THR A 200 -3.39 6.67 13.16
C THR A 200 -3.23 8.05 12.54
N GLY A 201 -4.11 8.39 11.61
CA GLY A 201 -4.04 9.60 10.78
C GLY A 201 -3.34 9.35 9.46
N VAL A 202 -4.07 9.65 8.37
CA VAL A 202 -3.64 9.35 6.99
C VAL A 202 -2.33 10.06 6.63
N MET A 203 -2.04 11.22 7.22
CA MET A 203 -0.81 12.00 6.97
C MET A 203 0.25 11.89 8.06
N ASN A 204 0.11 10.94 8.96
CA ASN A 204 1.13 10.70 9.99
C ASN A 204 2.31 9.93 9.39
N LEU A 205 3.41 10.64 9.09
CA LEU A 205 4.61 10.07 8.46
C LEU A 205 5.23 8.91 9.23
N LEU A 206 5.15 8.94 10.56
CA LEU A 206 5.68 7.87 11.40
C LEU A 206 4.92 6.57 11.14
N TRP A 207 3.59 6.63 11.11
CA TRP A 207 2.76 5.45 10.86
C TRP A 207 2.78 5.00 9.41
N ILE A 208 2.81 5.94 8.46
CA ILE A 208 3.03 5.61 7.03
C ILE A 208 4.33 4.80 6.89
N SER A 209 5.43 5.29 7.49
CA SER A 209 6.74 4.63 7.43
C SER A 209 6.74 3.28 8.16
N ALA A 210 6.12 3.21 9.34
CA ALA A 210 6.03 1.98 10.14
C ALA A 210 5.25 0.88 9.39
N ILE A 211 4.10 1.23 8.81
CA ILE A 211 3.28 0.28 8.04
C ILE A 211 4.00 -0.14 6.75
N ALA A 212 4.62 0.79 6.03
CA ALA A 212 5.42 0.48 4.84
C ALA A 212 6.58 -0.48 5.17
N GLY A 213 7.33 -0.17 6.24
CA GLY A 213 8.41 -1.01 6.75
C GLY A 213 7.92 -2.39 7.19
N PHE A 214 6.80 -2.45 7.90
CA PHE A 214 6.18 -3.71 8.32
C PHE A 214 5.78 -4.58 7.11
N VAL A 215 5.11 -4.02 6.11
CA VAL A 215 4.76 -4.74 4.87
C VAL A 215 6.01 -5.22 4.13
N LEU A 216 7.07 -4.41 4.11
CA LEU A 216 8.35 -4.80 3.51
C LEU A 216 8.97 -5.99 4.26
N VAL A 217 9.00 -5.92 5.59
CA VAL A 217 9.49 -7.00 6.47
C VAL A 217 8.72 -8.30 6.24
N GLU A 218 7.37 -8.25 6.24
CA GLU A 218 6.53 -9.42 5.96
C GLU A 218 6.88 -10.08 4.62
N LYS A 219 7.18 -9.29 3.59
CA LYS A 219 7.47 -9.80 2.23
C LYS A 219 8.89 -10.28 2.04
N VAL A 220 9.85 -9.72 2.78
CA VAL A 220 11.28 -9.95 2.57
C VAL A 220 11.83 -11.04 3.50
N ILE A 221 11.42 -11.04 4.77
CA ILE A 221 11.98 -11.91 5.80
C ILE A 221 11.35 -13.30 5.74
N PRO A 222 12.13 -14.41 5.82
CA PRO A 222 11.59 -15.77 5.84
C PRO A 222 10.54 -15.99 6.94
N ALA A 223 10.74 -15.40 8.11
CA ALA A 223 9.85 -15.46 9.27
C ALA A 223 8.65 -14.46 9.20
N GLY A 224 8.42 -13.79 8.07
CA GLY A 224 7.40 -12.73 7.94
C GLY A 224 5.97 -13.18 8.31
N GLU A 225 5.62 -14.46 8.14
CA GLU A 225 4.32 -14.98 8.60
C GLU A 225 4.19 -14.99 10.12
N TYR A 226 5.26 -15.31 10.86
CA TYR A 226 5.26 -15.25 12.32
C TYR A 226 5.15 -13.80 12.80
N VAL A 227 5.87 -12.88 12.16
CA VAL A 227 5.80 -11.45 12.45
C VAL A 227 4.38 -10.94 12.22
N ALA A 228 3.73 -11.34 11.12
CA ALA A 228 2.33 -11.00 10.83
C ALA A 228 1.39 -11.50 11.93
N ARG A 229 1.52 -12.77 12.35
CA ARG A 229 0.65 -13.35 13.39
C ARG A 229 0.83 -12.67 14.74
N LEU A 230 2.07 -12.38 15.15
CA LEU A 230 2.34 -11.66 16.39
C LEU A 230 1.75 -10.24 16.35
N ALA A 231 1.97 -9.51 15.26
CA ALA A 231 1.35 -8.19 15.06
C ALA A 231 -0.19 -8.27 15.08
N GLY A 232 -0.75 -9.33 14.48
CA GLY A 232 -2.20 -9.58 14.50
C GLY A 232 -2.75 -9.74 15.92
N LEU A 233 -2.05 -10.49 16.79
CA LEU A 233 -2.43 -10.63 18.21
C LEU A 233 -2.39 -9.29 18.95
N LEU A 234 -1.33 -8.50 18.73
CA LEU A 234 -1.20 -7.17 19.35
C LEU A 234 -2.33 -6.23 18.88
N LEU A 235 -2.63 -6.22 17.58
CA LEU A 235 -3.71 -5.39 17.03
C LEU A 235 -5.08 -5.80 17.60
N ILE A 236 -5.37 -7.11 17.69
CA ILE A 236 -6.61 -7.61 18.30
C ILE A 236 -6.69 -7.19 19.77
N GLY A 237 -5.62 -7.39 20.54
CA GLY A 237 -5.60 -7.01 21.95
C GLY A 237 -5.85 -5.52 22.17
N LEU A 238 -5.14 -4.66 21.42
CA LEU A 238 -5.34 -3.21 21.48
C LEU A 238 -6.76 -2.81 21.03
N GLY A 239 -7.27 -3.43 19.96
CA GLY A 239 -8.59 -3.13 19.44
C GLY A 239 -9.70 -3.50 20.43
N ILE A 240 -9.61 -4.67 21.10
CA ILE A 240 -10.57 -5.09 22.13
C ILE A 240 -10.51 -4.13 23.33
N LEU A 241 -9.34 -3.73 23.78
CA LEU A 241 -9.20 -2.77 24.88
C LEU A 241 -9.88 -1.43 24.53
N MET A 242 -9.65 -0.89 23.34
CA MET A 242 -10.28 0.37 22.90
C MET A 242 -11.81 0.26 22.81
N VAL A 243 -12.34 -0.87 22.33
CA VAL A 243 -13.79 -1.10 22.29
C VAL A 243 -14.34 -1.20 23.71
N ALA A 244 -13.68 -1.93 24.61
CA ALA A 244 -14.12 -2.06 26.01
C ALA A 244 -14.13 -0.71 26.73
N ASP A 245 -13.10 0.10 26.56
CA ASP A 245 -13.03 1.44 27.14
C ASP A 245 -14.14 2.35 26.60
N SER A 246 -14.45 2.26 25.30
CA SER A 246 -15.51 3.06 24.67
C SER A 246 -16.93 2.69 25.13
N ILE A 247 -17.15 1.48 25.63
CA ILE A 247 -18.45 1.04 26.16
C ILE A 247 -18.62 1.46 27.63
N ASN A 248 -17.51 1.63 28.35
CA ASN A 248 -17.51 1.99 29.77
C ASN A 248 -17.44 3.51 30.05
N ALA A 249 -17.16 4.30 28.98
CA ALA A 249 -17.10 5.77 29.03
C ALA A 249 -18.44 6.42 28.67
#